data_7993c6e61971cc745c73cf0fab05c2b8
#
_entry.id   7993c6e61971cc745c73cf0fab05c2b8
#
_cell.length_a   1.000
_cell.length_b   1.000
_cell.length_c   1.000
_cell.angle_alpha   90.00
_cell.angle_beta   90.00
_cell.angle_gamma   90.00
#
_symmetry.space_group_name_H-M   'P 1'
#
loop_
_entity.id
_entity.type
_entity.pdbx_description
1 polymer ?
#
loop_
_entity_poly.entity_id
_entity_poly.type
_entity_poly.pdbx_seq_one_letter_code
_entity_poly.pdbx_strand_id
1 'polypeptide(L)'
;MNPFSTDTQTLAGPARPKKCLALLIAACLAAPAVLPVHAGEKTSTPSSIAELALHQTPAPAGSIRLKLHGIEDLSNERRSEAPLGSNSMDELKKQAQARYLAKKLKKDESQVRPYIDLAWEEASRRQFVDPELLIAIIQKESEFRPKATSRYGAQGLMQVVRRWHHDKLHPSESLYDPQVNIRVGADVLEEYLAQAGGDLNRALRKYSGNARGYVTTVVKESRALARIAEQAVTAQG
;
A
#
# COMPACT_ATOMS: atom_id res chain seq x y z
N MET A 1 55.88 18.65 -50.19
CA MET A 1 55.27 19.99 -50.19
C MET A 1 53.76 19.75 -50.20
N ASN A 2 53.15 19.77 -49.12
CA ASN A 2 52.11 20.61 -48.64
C ASN A 2 51.36 19.99 -47.50
N PRO A 3 51.19 20.66 -46.42
CA PRO A 3 50.48 20.23 -45.27
C PRO A 3 49.08 20.85 -45.26
N PHE A 4 48.09 20.17 -44.64
CA PHE A 4 47.04 20.78 -43.86
C PHE A 4 46.21 19.65 -43.23
N SER A 5 46.65 19.24 -42.05
CA SER A 5 45.77 18.60 -41.06
C SER A 5 44.83 19.65 -40.52
N THR A 6 43.55 19.42 -40.63
CA THR A 6 42.54 20.14 -39.85
C THR A 6 41.95 19.17 -38.82
N ASP A 7 42.46 19.29 -37.61
CA ASP A 7 41.86 18.69 -36.41
C ASP A 7 40.49 19.33 -36.15
N THR A 8 39.46 18.54 -36.35
CA THR A 8 38.11 18.92 -35.89
C THR A 8 37.93 18.37 -34.49
N GLN A 9 38.28 19.15 -33.47
CA GLN A 9 37.92 18.91 -32.09
C GLN A 9 36.39 19.04 -31.95
N THR A 10 35.70 17.91 -31.81
CA THR A 10 34.31 17.85 -31.41
C THR A 10 34.23 18.18 -29.91
N LEU A 11 33.84 19.41 -29.61
CA LEU A 11 33.53 19.88 -28.28
C LEU A 11 32.29 19.12 -27.78
N ALA A 12 32.51 18.17 -26.85
CA ALA A 12 31.45 17.55 -26.08
C ALA A 12 30.82 18.60 -25.17
N GLY A 13 29.61 19.02 -25.51
CA GLY A 13 28.81 19.92 -24.67
C GLY A 13 28.45 19.27 -23.32
N PRO A 14 28.31 20.08 -22.27
CA PRO A 14 28.05 19.57 -20.93
C PRO A 14 26.69 18.84 -20.86
N ALA A 15 26.71 17.65 -20.32
CA ALA A 15 25.52 16.85 -20.04
C ALA A 15 24.53 17.64 -19.17
N ARG A 16 23.34 17.91 -19.71
CA ARG A 16 22.26 18.56 -18.96
C ARG A 16 21.85 17.69 -17.74
N PRO A 17 21.82 18.23 -16.52
CA PRO A 17 21.34 17.49 -15.37
C PRO A 17 19.85 17.17 -15.58
N LYS A 18 19.50 15.89 -15.48
CA LYS A 18 18.12 15.43 -15.46
C LYS A 18 17.43 16.14 -14.28
N LYS A 19 16.50 17.04 -14.58
CA LYS A 19 15.69 17.75 -13.61
C LYS A 19 14.91 16.70 -12.80
N CYS A 20 15.39 16.38 -11.60
CA CYS A 20 14.57 15.77 -10.56
C CYS A 20 13.43 16.75 -10.30
N LEU A 21 12.22 16.38 -10.73
CA LEU A 21 11.01 17.13 -10.49
C LEU A 21 10.69 17.02 -9.00
N ALA A 22 11.22 17.98 -8.24
CA ALA A 22 10.90 18.11 -6.81
C ALA A 22 9.43 18.52 -6.68
N LEU A 23 8.58 17.60 -6.27
CA LEU A 23 7.19 17.86 -5.93
C LEU A 23 7.15 18.85 -4.75
N LEU A 24 6.62 20.04 -5.00
CA LEU A 24 6.25 21.01 -3.96
C LEU A 24 4.97 20.53 -3.28
N ILE A 25 5.10 19.88 -2.13
CA ILE A 25 3.96 19.66 -1.23
C ILE A 25 3.75 20.97 -0.45
N ALA A 26 2.87 21.82 -0.95
CA ALA A 26 2.35 22.96 -0.19
C ALA A 26 1.33 22.42 0.81
N ALA A 27 1.70 22.42 2.09
CA ALA A 27 0.78 22.12 3.19
C ALA A 27 -0.21 23.28 3.36
N CYS A 28 -1.45 23.11 2.92
CA CYS A 28 -2.55 23.96 3.36
C CYS A 28 -2.99 23.51 4.75
N LEU A 29 -2.55 24.23 5.77
CA LEU A 29 -3.11 24.24 7.11
C LEU A 29 -4.47 24.93 7.05
N ALA A 30 -5.55 24.17 7.04
CA ALA A 30 -6.87 24.65 7.43
C ALA A 30 -7.29 23.87 8.68
N ALA A 31 -7.01 24.43 9.85
CA ALA A 31 -7.60 24.00 11.10
C ALA A 31 -9.05 24.50 11.17
N PRO A 32 -10.05 23.67 11.49
CA PRO A 32 -11.35 24.17 11.86
C PRO A 32 -11.28 24.74 13.28
N ALA A 33 -11.63 26.00 13.42
CA ALA A 33 -11.84 26.66 14.69
C ALA A 33 -13.06 26.01 15.40
N VAL A 34 -12.80 25.34 16.50
CA VAL A 34 -13.81 24.86 17.42
C VAL A 34 -14.14 26.06 18.36
N LEU A 35 -15.35 26.63 18.23
CA LEU A 35 -15.90 27.56 19.19
C LEU A 35 -16.44 26.76 20.38
N PRO A 36 -16.18 27.19 21.63
CA PRO A 36 -16.78 26.57 22.80
C PRO A 36 -18.22 27.07 22.99
N VAL A 37 -19.17 26.16 23.04
CA VAL A 37 -20.50 26.43 23.56
C VAL A 37 -20.52 26.12 25.05
N HIS A 38 -20.84 27.13 25.84
CA HIS A 38 -20.94 27.13 27.30
C HIS A 38 -22.33 26.66 27.77
N ALA A 39 -22.27 25.81 28.79
CA ALA A 39 -23.10 25.79 30.01
C ALA A 39 -24.62 25.49 29.97
N GLY A 40 -24.96 24.63 30.88
CA GLY A 40 -26.28 24.47 31.51
C GLY A 40 -26.50 23.03 31.96
N GLU A 41 -26.08 22.70 33.09
CA GLU A 41 -26.58 22.70 34.47
C GLU A 41 -27.62 21.59 34.77
N LYS A 42 -27.23 20.80 35.74
CA LYS A 42 -27.92 20.19 36.88
C LYS A 42 -28.73 18.90 36.76
N THR A 43 -28.20 17.99 37.59
CA THR A 43 -28.86 17.16 38.62
C THR A 43 -29.73 16.02 38.13
N SER A 44 -29.48 14.79 38.51
CA SER A 44 -29.60 14.19 39.83
C SER A 44 -29.36 12.68 39.71
N THR A 45 -28.57 12.15 40.61
CA THR A 45 -28.65 10.76 41.04
C THR A 45 -29.89 10.56 41.89
N PRO A 46 -30.43 9.34 42.05
CA PRO A 46 -29.96 8.38 43.02
C PRO A 46 -29.99 6.93 42.56
N SER A 47 -29.02 6.18 42.98
CA SER A 47 -29.02 5.24 44.10
C SER A 47 -29.98 4.05 44.08
N SER A 48 -29.35 2.87 44.14
CA SER A 48 -29.82 1.73 44.95
C SER A 48 -30.86 0.81 44.26
N ILE A 49 -30.80 -0.40 44.32
CA ILE A 49 -30.51 -1.51 45.22
C ILE A 49 -30.63 -2.84 44.48
N ALA A 50 -29.74 -3.75 44.80
CA ALA A 50 -29.96 -5.09 45.27
C ALA A 50 -30.57 -6.11 44.29
N GLU A 51 -29.80 -7.10 43.99
CA GLU A 51 -29.85 -8.40 44.60
C GLU A 51 -31.13 -9.19 44.30
N LEU A 52 -30.99 -10.29 43.61
CA LEU A 52 -31.52 -11.58 43.97
C LEU A 52 -31.10 -12.68 42.98
N ALA A 53 -30.34 -13.55 43.50
CA ALA A 53 -30.60 -14.95 43.81
C ALA A 53 -30.29 -15.97 42.70
N LEU A 54 -29.28 -16.71 43.07
CA LEU A 54 -29.09 -18.14 42.81
C LEU A 54 -30.35 -18.93 42.42
N HIS A 55 -30.25 -19.62 41.29
CA HIS A 55 -30.88 -20.95 41.18
C HIS A 55 -29.87 -21.95 40.61
N GLN A 56 -29.31 -22.74 41.49
CA GLN A 56 -28.69 -24.01 41.23
C GLN A 56 -29.79 -25.03 40.92
N THR A 57 -29.68 -25.81 39.88
CA THR A 57 -30.28 -27.11 39.77
C THR A 57 -29.30 -28.09 39.13
N PRO A 58 -29.30 -29.36 39.57
CA PRO A 58 -28.16 -30.26 39.45
C PRO A 58 -28.17 -31.08 38.18
N ALA A 59 -26.98 -31.57 37.83
CA ALA A 59 -26.73 -32.51 36.75
C ALA A 59 -27.34 -33.89 37.05
N PRO A 60 -27.76 -34.66 36.04
CA PRO A 60 -27.76 -36.11 36.11
C PRO A 60 -26.51 -36.70 35.47
N ALA A 61 -25.85 -37.51 36.26
CA ALA A 61 -24.84 -38.45 35.84
C ALA A 61 -25.42 -39.51 34.90
N GLY A 62 -24.72 -39.76 33.81
CA GLY A 62 -25.08 -40.81 32.87
C GLY A 62 -23.94 -41.05 31.90
N SER A 63 -22.88 -41.73 32.37
CA SER A 63 -21.79 -42.21 31.54
C SER A 63 -22.28 -43.25 30.54
N ILE A 64 -22.28 -42.92 29.24
CA ILE A 64 -22.26 -43.96 28.22
C ILE A 64 -20.96 -43.75 27.42
N ARG A 65 -19.98 -44.57 27.79
CA ARG A 65 -18.70 -44.67 27.10
C ARG A 65 -18.87 -45.55 25.87
N LEU A 66 -19.19 -44.95 24.74
CA LEU A 66 -19.09 -45.60 23.44
C LEU A 66 -17.65 -45.51 22.95
N LYS A 67 -16.98 -46.64 22.99
CA LYS A 67 -15.65 -46.87 22.43
C LYS A 67 -15.83 -46.97 20.92
N LEU A 68 -15.63 -45.88 20.18
CA LEU A 68 -15.40 -45.92 18.75
C LEU A 68 -13.89 -45.83 18.50
N HIS A 69 -13.32 -47.00 18.23
CA HIS A 69 -12.00 -47.11 17.58
C HIS A 69 -12.17 -46.71 16.11
N GLY A 70 -11.32 -45.82 15.64
CA GLY A 70 -10.96 -45.71 14.23
C GLY A 70 -11.64 -44.60 13.43
N ILE A 71 -11.55 -43.31 13.83
CA ILE A 71 -11.65 -42.17 12.94
C ILE A 71 -10.69 -41.06 13.48
N GLU A 72 -9.44 -41.37 13.59
CA GLU A 72 -8.39 -40.39 13.88
C GLU A 72 -7.48 -40.25 12.67
N ASP A 73 -8.01 -40.02 11.48
CA ASP A 73 -7.10 -39.67 10.33
C ASP A 73 -7.78 -38.91 9.18
N LEU A 74 -8.88 -38.21 9.42
CA LEU A 74 -9.52 -37.38 8.38
C LEU A 74 -9.65 -35.89 8.74
N SER A 75 -9.04 -35.43 9.81
CA SER A 75 -9.13 -34.01 10.22
C SER A 75 -7.89 -33.17 9.88
N ASN A 76 -6.88 -33.72 9.21
CA ASN A 76 -5.66 -32.97 8.89
C ASN A 76 -5.45 -32.69 7.38
N GLU A 77 -6.39 -33.02 6.51
CA GLU A 77 -6.27 -32.74 5.06
C GLU A 77 -7.18 -31.62 4.54
N ARG A 78 -7.86 -30.89 5.40
CA ARG A 78 -8.57 -29.67 4.98
C ARG A 78 -7.86 -28.41 5.39
N ARG A 79 -6.54 -28.39 5.23
CA ARG A 79 -5.76 -27.15 5.32
C ARG A 79 -5.45 -26.68 3.91
N SER A 80 -6.27 -25.71 3.46
CA SER A 80 -5.99 -24.78 2.37
C SER A 80 -5.61 -25.41 1.03
N GLU A 81 -6.53 -26.06 0.36
CA GLU A 81 -6.55 -25.99 -1.11
C GLU A 81 -7.25 -24.68 -1.49
N ALA A 82 -6.54 -23.54 -1.37
CA ALA A 82 -6.79 -22.43 -2.27
C ALA A 82 -6.63 -23.00 -3.69
N PRO A 83 -7.57 -22.70 -4.63
CA PRO A 83 -7.51 -23.32 -5.94
C PRO A 83 -6.15 -23.05 -6.57
N LEU A 84 -5.40 -24.09 -6.87
CA LEU A 84 -4.08 -24.07 -7.49
C LEU A 84 -4.00 -23.17 -8.74
N GLY A 85 -5.14 -22.83 -9.33
CA GLY A 85 -5.26 -21.93 -10.47
C GLY A 85 -5.11 -20.45 -10.16
N SER A 86 -5.57 -19.96 -9.00
CA SER A 86 -5.53 -18.51 -8.68
C SER A 86 -4.11 -18.06 -8.35
N ASN A 87 -3.36 -18.83 -7.58
CA ASN A 87 -1.99 -18.49 -7.21
C ASN A 87 -1.05 -18.49 -8.44
N SER A 88 -1.27 -19.39 -9.40
CA SER A 88 -0.46 -19.40 -10.62
C SER A 88 -0.77 -18.24 -11.54
N MET A 89 -2.03 -17.82 -11.65
CA MET A 89 -2.43 -16.65 -12.44
C MET A 89 -1.90 -15.34 -11.85
N ASP A 90 -1.96 -15.17 -10.54
CA ASP A 90 -1.41 -13.99 -9.88
C ASP A 90 0.11 -13.93 -10.04
N GLU A 91 0.78 -15.08 -10.03
CA GLU A 91 2.22 -15.15 -10.27
C GLU A 91 2.60 -14.70 -11.68
N LEU A 92 1.81 -15.09 -12.69
CA LEU A 92 1.98 -14.62 -14.07
C LEU A 92 1.79 -13.11 -14.20
N LYS A 93 0.75 -12.57 -13.54
CA LYS A 93 0.48 -11.13 -13.52
C LYS A 93 1.64 -10.35 -12.91
N LYS A 94 2.10 -10.77 -11.73
CA LYS A 94 3.24 -10.15 -11.03
C LYS A 94 4.51 -10.19 -11.87
N GLN A 95 4.79 -11.33 -12.51
CA GLN A 95 5.96 -11.49 -13.37
C GLN A 95 5.91 -10.57 -14.59
N ALA A 96 4.75 -10.46 -15.23
CA ALA A 96 4.58 -9.56 -16.38
C ALA A 96 4.75 -8.08 -15.98
N GLN A 97 4.18 -7.67 -14.84
CA GLN A 97 4.34 -6.34 -14.28
C GLN A 97 5.81 -6.03 -13.94
N ALA A 98 6.53 -7.01 -13.35
CA ALA A 98 7.95 -6.86 -13.02
C ALA A 98 8.80 -6.64 -14.26
N ARG A 99 8.62 -7.45 -15.30
CA ARG A 99 9.33 -7.30 -16.59
C ARG A 99 9.07 -5.94 -17.25
N TYR A 100 7.80 -5.54 -17.28
CA TYR A 100 7.43 -4.23 -17.82
C TYR A 100 8.11 -3.08 -17.10
N LEU A 101 8.07 -3.07 -15.77
CA LEU A 101 8.65 -2.01 -14.96
C LEU A 101 10.17 -2.02 -14.97
N ALA A 102 10.79 -3.21 -14.92
CA ALA A 102 12.23 -3.35 -15.03
C ALA A 102 12.75 -2.75 -16.35
N LYS A 103 12.12 -3.11 -17.47
CA LYS A 103 12.43 -2.51 -18.79
C LYS A 103 12.23 -1.00 -18.82
N LYS A 104 11.10 -0.53 -18.31
CA LYS A 104 10.73 0.90 -18.30
C LYS A 104 11.68 1.73 -17.46
N LEU A 105 12.11 1.22 -16.31
CA LEU A 105 12.96 1.92 -15.36
C LEU A 105 14.47 1.65 -15.59
N LYS A 106 14.79 0.76 -16.54
CA LYS A 106 16.17 0.29 -16.79
C LYS A 106 16.81 -0.29 -15.54
N LYS A 107 16.07 -1.19 -14.88
CA LYS A 107 16.45 -1.94 -13.69
C LYS A 107 16.39 -3.44 -13.97
N ASP A 108 17.02 -4.22 -13.11
CA ASP A 108 16.83 -5.66 -13.11
C ASP A 108 15.47 -6.04 -12.49
N GLU A 109 14.87 -7.14 -12.91
CA GLU A 109 13.61 -7.64 -12.36
C GLU A 109 13.73 -7.90 -10.86
N SER A 110 14.88 -8.40 -10.40
CA SER A 110 15.18 -8.65 -8.99
C SER A 110 15.12 -7.39 -8.11
N GLN A 111 15.30 -6.21 -8.70
CA GLN A 111 15.22 -4.93 -7.99
C GLN A 111 13.78 -4.39 -7.90
N VAL A 112 12.85 -4.94 -8.65
CA VAL A 112 11.46 -4.48 -8.75
C VAL A 112 10.49 -5.51 -8.16
N ARG A 113 10.70 -6.79 -8.49
CA ARG A 113 9.80 -7.89 -8.14
C ARG A 113 9.44 -7.98 -6.65
N PRO A 114 10.38 -7.89 -5.69
CA PRO A 114 10.03 -8.00 -4.27
C PRO A 114 9.01 -6.95 -3.81
N TYR A 115 9.05 -5.74 -4.39
CA TYR A 115 8.12 -4.68 -4.03
C TYR A 115 6.75 -4.81 -4.73
N ILE A 116 6.70 -5.47 -5.87
CA ILE A 116 5.45 -5.88 -6.50
C ILE A 116 4.77 -6.93 -5.64
N ASP A 117 5.50 -7.95 -5.17
CA ASP A 117 4.95 -8.98 -4.29
C ASP A 117 4.37 -8.38 -3.01
N LEU A 118 5.08 -7.45 -2.37
CA LEU A 118 4.58 -6.73 -1.19
C LEU A 118 3.34 -5.88 -1.51
N ALA A 119 3.27 -5.23 -2.67
CA ALA A 119 2.10 -4.46 -3.07
C ALA A 119 0.87 -5.35 -3.31
N TRP A 120 1.06 -6.52 -3.91
CA TRP A 120 0.00 -7.53 -4.08
C TRP A 120 -0.46 -8.09 -2.75
N GLU A 121 0.47 -8.44 -1.87
CA GLU A 121 0.16 -8.91 -0.51
C GLU A 121 -0.62 -7.85 0.27
N GLU A 122 -0.19 -6.61 0.22
CA GLU A 122 -0.85 -5.53 0.93
C GLU A 122 -2.23 -5.20 0.36
N ALA A 123 -2.38 -5.22 -0.96
CA ALA A 123 -3.68 -5.02 -1.62
C ALA A 123 -4.68 -6.12 -1.29
N SER A 124 -4.23 -7.38 -1.15
CA SER A 124 -5.10 -8.52 -0.81
C SER A 124 -5.79 -8.38 0.55
N ARG A 125 -5.28 -7.53 1.43
CA ARG A 125 -5.84 -7.23 2.75
C ARG A 125 -6.84 -6.07 2.73
N ARG A 126 -7.06 -5.45 1.56
CA ARG A 126 -7.87 -4.24 1.39
C ARG A 126 -8.96 -4.43 0.36
N GLN A 127 -10.10 -3.80 0.59
CA GLN A 127 -11.25 -3.93 -0.30
C GLN A 127 -11.22 -2.95 -1.49
N PHE A 128 -10.61 -1.79 -1.32
CA PHE A 128 -10.71 -0.67 -2.28
C PHE A 128 -9.37 -0.22 -2.85
N VAL A 129 -8.33 -1.04 -2.69
CA VAL A 129 -6.98 -0.70 -3.16
C VAL A 129 -6.44 -1.84 -4.00
N ASP A 130 -6.38 -1.62 -5.31
CA ASP A 130 -5.82 -2.59 -6.24
C ASP A 130 -4.29 -2.62 -6.18
N PRO A 131 -3.63 -3.78 -6.42
CA PRO A 131 -2.18 -3.87 -6.42
C PRO A 131 -1.54 -2.96 -7.48
N GLU A 132 -2.16 -2.82 -8.65
CA GLU A 132 -1.70 -1.94 -9.72
C GLU A 132 -1.66 -0.47 -9.30
N LEU A 133 -2.58 -0.06 -8.44
CA LEU A 133 -2.60 1.30 -7.89
C LEU A 133 -1.42 1.53 -6.95
N LEU A 134 -1.15 0.60 -6.04
CA LEU A 134 0.01 0.69 -5.14
C LEU A 134 1.32 0.68 -5.93
N ILE A 135 1.45 -0.20 -6.91
CA ILE A 135 2.64 -0.30 -7.77
C ILE A 135 2.85 1.00 -8.56
N ALA A 136 1.79 1.59 -9.09
CA ALA A 136 1.86 2.86 -9.81
C ALA A 136 2.28 4.04 -8.90
N ILE A 137 1.82 4.06 -7.64
CA ILE A 137 2.25 5.03 -6.65
C ILE A 137 3.73 4.83 -6.32
N ILE A 138 4.17 3.61 -6.02
CA ILE A 138 5.59 3.28 -5.74
C ILE A 138 6.49 3.74 -6.89
N GLN A 139 6.10 3.45 -8.13
CA GLN A 139 6.84 3.90 -9.30
C GLN A 139 6.92 5.43 -9.37
N LYS A 140 5.81 6.11 -9.12
CA LYS A 140 5.74 7.57 -9.20
C LYS A 140 6.53 8.26 -8.10
N GLU A 141 6.51 7.72 -6.88
CA GLU A 141 7.11 8.32 -5.69
C GLU A 141 8.62 8.08 -5.60
N SER A 142 9.06 6.87 -5.86
CA SER A 142 10.46 6.48 -5.61
C SER A 142 11.17 5.81 -6.77
N GLU A 143 10.46 5.44 -7.86
CA GLU A 143 11.00 4.54 -8.89
C GLU A 143 11.56 3.25 -8.28
N PHE A 144 10.86 2.67 -7.31
CA PHE A 144 11.27 1.46 -6.57
C PHE A 144 12.60 1.62 -5.81
N ARG A 145 12.87 2.78 -5.23
CA ARG A 145 14.06 3.02 -4.38
C ARG A 145 13.64 3.01 -2.90
N PRO A 146 13.90 1.93 -2.15
CA PRO A 146 13.40 1.80 -0.77
C PRO A 146 14.05 2.77 0.21
N LYS A 147 15.22 3.31 -0.13
CA LYS A 147 15.94 4.30 0.70
C LYS A 147 15.78 5.74 0.18
N ALA A 148 14.79 5.98 -0.69
CA ALA A 148 14.52 7.33 -1.17
C ALA A 148 14.12 8.27 -0.03
N THR A 149 14.67 9.49 -0.04
CA THR A 149 14.33 10.54 0.92
C THR A 149 14.17 11.85 0.17
N SER A 150 13.06 12.55 0.42
CA SER A 150 12.85 13.88 -0.11
C SER A 150 13.38 14.96 0.83
N ARG A 151 13.61 16.16 0.32
CA ARG A 151 13.99 17.32 1.13
C ARG A 151 12.96 17.72 2.18
N TYR A 152 11.72 17.25 2.05
CA TYR A 152 10.63 17.52 2.99
C TYR A 152 10.42 16.39 4.00
N GLY A 153 11.31 15.37 4.02
CA GLY A 153 11.27 14.26 4.97
C GLY A 153 10.33 13.12 4.57
N ALA A 154 9.89 13.05 3.31
CA ALA A 154 9.20 11.88 2.80
C ALA A 154 10.20 10.74 2.61
N GLN A 155 9.84 9.52 2.99
CA GLN A 155 10.74 8.36 3.08
C GLN A 155 10.18 7.13 2.38
N GLY A 156 11.07 6.36 1.76
CA GLY A 156 10.82 5.02 1.26
C GLY A 156 10.06 4.96 -0.05
N LEU A 157 9.52 3.78 -0.35
CA LEU A 157 8.89 3.43 -1.62
C LEU A 157 7.70 4.31 -1.98
N MET A 158 6.81 4.58 -1.02
CA MET A 158 5.60 5.37 -1.19
C MET A 158 5.73 6.80 -0.65
N GLN A 159 6.96 7.23 -0.30
CA GLN A 159 7.29 8.58 0.15
C GLN A 159 6.39 9.08 1.30
N VAL A 160 6.25 8.26 2.33
CA VAL A 160 5.48 8.59 3.54
C VAL A 160 6.25 9.61 4.39
N VAL A 161 5.55 10.61 4.95
CA VAL A 161 6.13 11.61 5.85
C VAL A 161 5.78 11.25 7.29
N ARG A 162 6.75 10.74 8.06
CA ARG A 162 6.58 10.24 9.44
C ARG A 162 5.84 11.22 10.34
N ARG A 163 6.17 12.50 10.31
CA ARG A 163 5.56 13.51 11.19
C ARG A 163 4.06 13.68 11.02
N TRP A 164 3.52 13.31 9.84
CA TRP A 164 2.09 13.44 9.53
C TRP A 164 1.31 12.14 9.72
N HIS A 165 2.02 11.00 9.78
CA HIS A 165 1.43 9.67 9.81
C HIS A 165 2.07 8.79 10.91
N HIS A 166 2.52 9.43 12.01
CA HIS A 166 3.15 8.74 13.14
C HIS A 166 2.16 7.81 13.87
N ASP A 167 0.87 8.12 13.79
CA ASP A 167 -0.23 7.32 14.32
C ASP A 167 -0.37 5.93 13.64
N LYS A 168 0.17 5.79 12.42
CA LYS A 168 0.16 4.54 11.63
C LYS A 168 1.45 3.71 11.80
N LEU A 169 2.36 4.17 12.66
CA LEU A 169 3.67 3.58 12.85
C LEU A 169 3.90 3.18 14.29
N HIS A 170 4.39 1.96 14.50
CA HIS A 170 4.97 1.62 15.79
C HIS A 170 6.28 2.38 16.00
N PRO A 171 6.66 2.76 17.24
CA PRO A 171 7.89 3.53 17.51
C PRO A 171 9.18 2.91 16.97
N SER A 172 9.26 1.58 16.93
CA SER A 172 10.41 0.83 16.43
C SER A 172 10.44 0.65 14.91
N GLU A 173 9.35 0.98 14.19
CA GLU A 173 9.25 0.77 12.74
C GLU A 173 10.00 1.84 11.95
N SER A 174 10.58 1.41 10.84
CA SER A 174 11.30 2.28 9.90
C SER A 174 10.56 2.40 8.59
N LEU A 175 10.34 3.63 8.12
CA LEU A 175 9.81 3.89 6.77
C LEU A 175 10.80 3.53 5.63
N TYR A 176 12.02 3.13 5.96
CA TYR A 176 12.95 2.56 4.99
C TYR A 176 12.85 1.03 4.89
N ASP A 177 12.03 0.40 5.74
CA ASP A 177 11.60 -0.97 5.57
C ASP A 177 10.50 -1.01 4.49
N PRO A 178 10.66 -1.80 3.42
CA PRO A 178 9.72 -1.86 2.32
C PRO A 178 8.30 -2.28 2.74
N GLN A 179 8.19 -3.29 3.60
CA GLN A 179 6.90 -3.81 4.05
C GLN A 179 6.17 -2.78 4.90
N VAL A 180 6.85 -2.17 5.87
CA VAL A 180 6.30 -1.08 6.69
C VAL A 180 5.87 0.09 5.82
N ASN A 181 6.71 0.48 4.86
CA ASN A 181 6.45 1.63 4.01
C ASN A 181 5.22 1.45 3.11
N ILE A 182 5.08 0.28 2.48
CA ILE A 182 3.93 -0.02 1.61
C ILE A 182 2.66 -0.13 2.44
N ARG A 183 2.70 -0.79 3.61
CA ARG A 183 1.57 -0.87 4.54
C ARG A 183 1.09 0.54 4.95
N VAL A 184 1.98 1.35 5.49
CA VAL A 184 1.63 2.70 5.95
C VAL A 184 1.17 3.59 4.80
N GLY A 185 1.83 3.51 3.64
CA GLY A 185 1.42 4.25 2.44
C GLY A 185 0.03 3.87 1.95
N ALA A 186 -0.32 2.58 2.03
CA ALA A 186 -1.65 2.08 1.69
C ALA A 186 -2.70 2.52 2.73
N ASP A 187 -2.38 2.51 4.04
CA ASP A 187 -3.26 3.02 5.10
C ASP A 187 -3.59 4.52 4.89
N VAL A 188 -2.57 5.30 4.49
CA VAL A 188 -2.76 6.73 4.15
C VAL A 188 -3.67 6.90 2.93
N LEU A 189 -3.50 6.06 1.91
CA LEU A 189 -4.34 6.09 0.72
C LEU A 189 -5.78 5.74 1.03
N GLU A 190 -6.03 4.70 1.83
CA GLU A 190 -7.38 4.30 2.28
C GLU A 190 -8.06 5.40 3.10
N GLU A 191 -7.33 6.01 4.03
CA GLU A 191 -7.85 7.14 4.78
C GLU A 191 -8.29 8.28 3.85
N TYR A 192 -7.50 8.60 2.83
CA TYR A 192 -7.83 9.64 1.87
C TYR A 192 -8.97 9.24 0.93
N LEU A 193 -9.10 7.95 0.59
CA LEU A 193 -10.25 7.42 -0.13
C LEU A 193 -11.54 7.57 0.70
N ALA A 194 -11.51 7.19 1.97
CA ALA A 194 -12.65 7.36 2.87
C ALA A 194 -13.06 8.83 3.01
N GLN A 195 -12.10 9.73 3.23
CA GLN A 195 -12.35 11.19 3.33
C GLN A 195 -12.87 11.79 2.02
N ALA A 196 -12.53 11.17 0.88
CA ALA A 196 -12.99 11.58 -0.44
C ALA A 196 -14.33 10.96 -0.85
N GLY A 197 -14.95 10.14 0.01
CA GLY A 197 -16.16 9.41 -0.32
C GLY A 197 -15.98 8.39 -1.45
N GLY A 198 -14.80 7.77 -1.54
CA GLY A 198 -14.44 6.81 -2.58
C GLY A 198 -13.91 7.43 -3.90
N ASP A 199 -13.87 8.76 -4.02
CA ASP A 199 -13.31 9.42 -5.23
C ASP A 199 -11.78 9.30 -5.26
N LEU A 200 -11.29 8.36 -6.07
CA LEU A 200 -9.87 8.09 -6.25
C LEU A 200 -9.08 9.34 -6.70
N ASN A 201 -9.65 10.14 -7.60
CA ASN A 201 -8.95 11.33 -8.09
C ASN A 201 -8.76 12.36 -6.97
N ARG A 202 -9.74 12.51 -6.10
CA ARG A 202 -9.67 13.40 -4.93
C ARG A 202 -8.68 12.87 -3.91
N ALA A 203 -8.69 11.57 -3.63
CA ALA A 203 -7.75 10.91 -2.74
C ALA A 203 -6.29 11.08 -3.23
N LEU A 204 -6.03 10.81 -4.50
CA LEU A 204 -4.69 10.97 -5.10
C LEU A 204 -4.21 12.42 -5.14
N ARG A 205 -5.12 13.39 -5.34
CA ARG A 205 -4.76 14.81 -5.18
C ARG A 205 -4.29 15.10 -3.77
N LYS A 206 -5.01 14.59 -2.77
CA LYS A 206 -4.64 14.77 -1.37
C LYS A 206 -3.31 14.07 -1.05
N TYR A 207 -3.15 12.83 -1.51
CA TYR A 207 -1.92 12.06 -1.32
C TYR A 207 -0.67 12.78 -1.82
N SER A 208 -0.77 13.38 -2.99
CA SER A 208 0.34 14.10 -3.64
C SER A 208 0.50 15.57 -3.22
N GLY A 209 -0.29 16.07 -2.26
CA GLY A 209 -0.32 17.50 -1.94
C GLY A 209 -0.72 18.37 -3.13
N ASN A 210 -1.66 17.93 -3.95
CA ASN A 210 -2.15 18.59 -5.16
C ASN A 210 -1.09 18.76 -6.27
N ALA A 211 -0.09 17.88 -6.34
CA ALA A 211 0.93 17.96 -7.37
C ALA A 211 0.34 17.84 -8.79
N ARG A 212 0.70 18.77 -9.64
CA ARG A 212 0.20 18.85 -11.01
C ARG A 212 0.54 17.59 -11.80
N GLY A 213 -0.46 16.99 -12.45
CA GLY A 213 -0.28 15.81 -13.29
C GLY A 213 -0.08 14.50 -12.54
N TYR A 214 -0.07 14.50 -11.20
CA TYR A 214 0.12 13.30 -10.40
C TYR A 214 -0.99 12.28 -10.66
N VAL A 215 -2.24 12.67 -10.50
CA VAL A 215 -3.41 11.82 -10.69
C VAL A 215 -3.38 11.17 -12.07
N THR A 216 -3.20 11.97 -13.11
CA THR A 216 -3.16 11.47 -14.50
C THR A 216 -2.05 10.44 -14.70
N THR A 217 -0.88 10.68 -14.11
CA THR A 217 0.27 9.77 -14.21
C THR A 217 -0.02 8.44 -13.51
N VAL A 218 -0.48 8.49 -12.24
CA VAL A 218 -0.74 7.28 -11.44
C VAL A 218 -1.88 6.47 -12.05
N VAL A 219 -3.00 7.08 -12.40
CA VAL A 219 -4.15 6.37 -12.98
C VAL A 219 -3.80 5.76 -14.34
N LYS A 220 -3.05 6.48 -15.19
CA LYS A 220 -2.58 5.94 -16.48
C LYS A 220 -1.70 4.71 -16.28
N GLU A 221 -0.77 4.78 -15.33
CA GLU A 221 0.15 3.68 -15.05
C GLU A 221 -0.56 2.47 -14.44
N SER A 222 -1.43 2.68 -13.45
CA SER A 222 -2.24 1.62 -12.86
C SER A 222 -3.05 0.86 -13.92
N ARG A 223 -3.72 1.57 -14.83
CA ARG A 223 -4.43 0.96 -15.94
C ARG A 223 -3.53 0.22 -16.93
N ALA A 224 -2.30 0.69 -17.14
CA ALA A 224 -1.33 0.01 -17.98
C ALA A 224 -0.87 -1.31 -17.34
N LEU A 225 -0.61 -1.31 -16.04
CA LEU A 225 -0.23 -2.50 -15.27
C LEU A 225 -1.37 -3.53 -15.24
N ALA A 226 -2.62 -3.10 -15.08
CA ALA A 226 -3.78 -3.99 -15.14
C ALA A 226 -3.89 -4.68 -16.52
N ARG A 227 -3.76 -3.92 -17.62
CA ARG A 227 -3.77 -4.53 -18.98
C ARG A 227 -2.64 -5.52 -19.19
N ILE A 228 -1.44 -5.23 -18.69
CA ILE A 228 -0.28 -6.14 -18.79
C ILE A 228 -0.55 -7.43 -18.01
N ALA A 229 -1.12 -7.32 -16.82
CA ALA A 229 -1.51 -8.45 -16.00
C ALA A 229 -2.54 -9.34 -16.73
N GLU A 230 -3.60 -8.75 -17.28
CA GLU A 230 -4.63 -9.49 -18.03
C GLU A 230 -4.06 -10.17 -19.28
N GLN A 231 -3.22 -9.49 -20.05
CA GLN A 231 -2.57 -10.05 -21.23
C GLN A 231 -1.68 -11.25 -20.91
N ALA A 232 -1.01 -11.23 -19.75
CA ALA A 232 -0.16 -12.34 -19.34
C ALA A 232 -0.95 -13.63 -19.05
N VAL A 233 -2.16 -13.49 -18.51
CA VAL A 233 -3.07 -14.62 -18.26
C VAL A 233 -3.65 -15.14 -19.57
N THR A 234 -4.13 -14.24 -20.44
CA THR A 234 -4.78 -14.60 -21.71
C THR A 234 -3.81 -15.27 -22.70
N ALA A 235 -2.52 -14.96 -22.63
CA ALA A 235 -1.51 -15.55 -23.52
C ALA A 235 -1.15 -17.01 -23.19
N GLN A 236 -1.60 -17.54 -22.04
CA GLN A 236 -1.32 -18.90 -21.58
C GLN A 236 -2.55 -19.84 -21.62
N GLY A 237 -3.73 -19.31 -21.91
CA GLY A 237 -4.97 -20.10 -22.13
C GLY A 237 -5.25 -20.24 -23.61
#